data_5a532bb1cca4f488b9761e40dfb8256d
#
_entry.id   5a532bb1cca4f488b9761e40dfb8256d
#
_cell.length_a   1.000
_cell.length_b   1.000
_cell.length_c   1.000
_cell.angle_alpha   90.00
_cell.angle_beta   90.00
_cell.angle_gamma   90.00
#
_symmetry.space_group_name_H-M   'P 1'
#
loop_
_entity.id
_entity.type
_entity.pdbx_description
1 polymer ?
#
loop_
_entity_poly.entity_id
_entity_poly.type
_entity_poly.pdbx_seq_one_letter_code
_entity_poly.pdbx_strand_id
1 'polypeptide(L)'
;MKKFLLMTLMLVFGLTFAAAQNQAEIKFDKVTYDFGTFSDDNPVHKTTFTFTNVGKAPLVINQIVASCGCTIPSYDKRPIAPGQKGTIDVTYNGTGKFPGHFKKSITVRTNGKIEMTRLYIEGVMTGK
;
A
#
# COMPACT_ATOMS: atom_id res chain seq x y z
N MET A 1 -32.07 -27.42 41.23
CA MET A 1 -32.50 -26.26 40.44
C MET A 1 -31.48 -25.14 40.38
N LYS A 2 -30.59 -24.99 41.35
CA LYS A 2 -29.58 -23.92 41.30
C LYS A 2 -28.35 -24.25 40.43
N LYS A 3 -28.25 -25.46 39.92
CA LYS A 3 -27.10 -25.88 39.09
C LYS A 3 -27.26 -25.59 37.62
N PHE A 4 -28.44 -25.20 37.16
CA PHE A 4 -28.70 -24.90 35.74
C PHE A 4 -28.40 -23.47 35.33
N LEU A 5 -28.26 -22.56 36.29
CA LEU A 5 -27.99 -21.14 36.03
C LEU A 5 -26.51 -20.83 35.76
N LEU A 6 -25.61 -21.75 36.15
CA LEU A 6 -24.18 -21.56 35.98
C LEU A 6 -23.64 -22.01 34.61
N MET A 7 -24.40 -22.83 33.89
CA MET A 7 -24.00 -23.31 32.56
C MET A 7 -24.33 -22.36 31.43
N THR A 8 -25.26 -21.45 31.64
CA THR A 8 -25.65 -20.47 30.59
C THR A 8 -24.72 -19.28 30.50
N LEU A 9 -23.87 -19.06 31.50
CA LEU A 9 -22.98 -17.92 31.53
C LEU A 9 -21.67 -18.15 30.77
N MET A 10 -21.30 -19.40 30.51
CA MET A 10 -20.04 -19.71 29.80
C MET A 10 -20.13 -19.68 28.29
N LEU A 11 -21.33 -19.64 27.73
CA LEU A 11 -21.53 -19.65 26.27
C LEU A 11 -21.42 -18.25 25.63
N VAL A 12 -21.45 -17.19 26.43
CA VAL A 12 -21.41 -15.81 25.93
C VAL A 12 -19.98 -15.32 25.73
N PHE A 13 -18.98 -15.97 26.30
CA PHE A 13 -17.58 -15.55 26.22
C PHE A 13 -16.87 -15.99 24.94
N GLY A 14 -17.43 -16.93 24.19
CA GLY A 14 -16.76 -17.44 22.97
C GLY A 14 -16.99 -16.62 21.71
N LEU A 15 -17.91 -15.65 21.73
CA LEU A 15 -18.32 -14.92 20.51
C LEU A 15 -17.58 -13.60 20.27
N THR A 16 -16.81 -13.12 21.25
CA THR A 16 -16.15 -11.82 21.15
C THR A 16 -14.78 -11.84 20.47
N PHE A 17 -14.17 -13.02 20.31
CA PHE A 17 -12.83 -13.11 19.70
C PHE A 17 -12.82 -13.16 18.18
N ALA A 18 -13.92 -13.53 17.52
CA ALA A 18 -13.97 -13.68 16.08
C ALA A 18 -13.98 -12.34 15.32
N ALA A 19 -14.48 -11.28 15.96
CA ALA A 19 -14.57 -9.96 15.32
C ALA A 19 -13.24 -9.21 15.26
N ALA A 20 -12.29 -9.50 16.18
CA ALA A 20 -11.01 -8.81 16.25
C ALA A 20 -10.00 -9.29 15.21
N GLN A 21 -10.27 -10.41 14.49
CA GLN A 21 -9.35 -10.98 13.51
C GLN A 21 -9.74 -10.67 12.06
N ASN A 22 -10.87 -9.99 11.83
CA ASN A 22 -11.33 -9.63 10.49
C ASN A 22 -10.79 -8.26 10.09
N GLN A 23 -9.51 -8.24 9.73
CA GLN A 23 -8.88 -7.02 9.25
C GLN A 23 -8.31 -7.24 7.85
N ALA A 24 -8.36 -6.19 7.05
CA ALA A 24 -7.63 -6.14 5.81
C ALA A 24 -6.13 -6.05 6.11
N GLU A 25 -5.32 -6.53 5.20
CA GLU A 25 -3.86 -6.44 5.34
C GLU A 25 -3.25 -6.34 3.95
N ILE A 26 -2.47 -5.29 3.73
CA ILE A 26 -1.80 -5.08 2.45
C ILE A 26 -0.40 -5.68 2.50
N LYS A 27 -0.06 -6.43 1.45
CA LYS A 27 1.28 -6.96 1.26
C LYS A 27 1.76 -6.63 -0.14
N PHE A 28 2.81 -5.84 -0.23
CA PHE A 28 3.44 -5.47 -1.50
C PHE A 28 4.44 -6.54 -1.93
N ASP A 29 4.49 -6.82 -3.23
CA ASP A 29 5.51 -7.70 -3.81
C ASP A 29 6.89 -7.07 -3.67
N LYS A 30 6.97 -5.75 -3.91
CA LYS A 30 8.18 -4.93 -3.74
C LYS A 30 7.77 -3.58 -3.20
N VAL A 31 8.62 -2.98 -2.37
CA VAL A 31 8.39 -1.64 -1.83
C VAL A 31 9.32 -0.59 -2.41
N THR A 32 10.31 -1.02 -3.21
CA THR A 32 11.26 -0.10 -3.87
C THR A 32 11.41 -0.51 -5.33
N TYR A 33 11.38 0.48 -6.21
CA TYR A 33 11.66 0.30 -7.62
C TYR A 33 12.77 1.23 -8.06
N ASP A 34 13.80 0.66 -8.70
CA ASP A 34 14.93 1.40 -9.25
C ASP A 34 14.77 1.50 -10.77
N PHE A 35 14.61 2.73 -11.27
CA PHE A 35 14.54 2.99 -12.72
C PHE A 35 15.89 2.84 -13.42
N GLY A 36 16.98 2.69 -12.65
CA GLY A 36 18.33 2.66 -13.21
C GLY A 36 18.76 4.05 -13.66
N THR A 37 19.62 4.07 -14.67
CA THR A 37 20.18 5.31 -15.21
C THR A 37 19.47 5.69 -16.51
N PHE A 38 19.03 6.92 -16.62
CA PHE A 38 18.39 7.44 -17.82
C PHE A 38 18.77 8.90 -18.05
N SER A 39 18.61 9.36 -19.29
CA SER A 39 18.96 10.71 -19.70
C SER A 39 17.85 11.70 -19.37
N ASP A 40 18.22 12.95 -19.09
CA ASP A 40 17.27 14.05 -18.95
C ASP A 40 16.54 14.42 -20.25
N ASP A 41 16.98 13.87 -21.38
CA ASP A 41 16.21 13.94 -22.65
C ASP A 41 14.96 13.06 -22.62
N ASN A 42 14.92 12.06 -21.74
CA ASN A 42 13.79 11.17 -21.56
C ASN A 42 13.46 11.09 -20.07
N PRO A 43 12.88 12.17 -19.51
CA PRO A 43 12.80 12.30 -18.05
C PRO A 43 11.58 11.65 -17.41
N VAL A 44 10.65 11.08 -18.18
CA VAL A 44 9.40 10.53 -17.64
C VAL A 44 9.48 9.00 -17.65
N HIS A 45 9.33 8.39 -16.47
CA HIS A 45 9.38 6.94 -16.30
C HIS A 45 8.24 6.45 -15.41
N LYS A 46 7.74 5.25 -15.70
CA LYS A 46 6.60 4.68 -15.00
C LYS A 46 6.94 3.31 -14.45
N THR A 47 6.34 2.98 -13.31
CA THR A 47 6.38 1.64 -12.75
C THR A 47 5.05 1.31 -12.07
N THR A 48 4.85 0.04 -11.78
CA THR A 48 3.64 -0.44 -11.10
C THR A 48 4.05 -1.24 -9.88
N PHE A 49 3.47 -0.90 -8.72
CA PHE A 49 3.60 -1.68 -7.51
C PHE A 49 2.36 -2.55 -7.37
N THR A 50 2.58 -3.85 -7.25
CA THR A 50 1.51 -4.83 -7.07
C THR A 50 1.42 -5.22 -5.61
N PHE A 51 0.19 -5.28 -5.10
CA PHE A 51 -0.07 -5.72 -3.73
C PHE A 51 -1.18 -6.75 -3.70
N THR A 52 -1.23 -7.48 -2.60
CA THR A 52 -2.28 -8.48 -2.32
C THR A 52 -2.93 -8.13 -0.99
N ASN A 53 -4.25 -8.24 -0.92
CA ASN A 53 -4.94 -8.21 0.37
C ASN A 53 -4.81 -9.60 1.00
N VAL A 54 -3.89 -9.74 1.92
CA VAL A 54 -3.66 -11.00 2.64
C VAL A 54 -4.47 -11.09 3.94
N GLY A 55 -5.32 -10.11 4.17
CA GLY A 55 -6.23 -10.08 5.32
C GLY A 55 -7.53 -10.80 5.06
N LYS A 56 -8.50 -10.60 5.95
CA LYS A 56 -9.80 -11.27 5.93
C LYS A 56 -10.98 -10.32 5.72
N ALA A 57 -10.71 -9.03 5.54
CA ALA A 57 -11.73 -8.02 5.27
C ALA A 57 -11.35 -7.24 4.01
N PRO A 58 -12.30 -6.58 3.34
CA PRO A 58 -11.97 -5.76 2.16
C PRO A 58 -10.96 -4.67 2.50
N LEU A 59 -9.97 -4.52 1.62
CA LEU A 59 -8.91 -3.53 1.74
C LEU A 59 -9.28 -2.28 0.95
N VAL A 60 -9.25 -1.14 1.62
CA VAL A 60 -9.52 0.16 1.01
C VAL A 60 -8.28 1.03 1.16
N ILE A 61 -7.80 1.58 0.05
CA ILE A 61 -6.75 2.58 0.08
C ILE A 61 -7.42 3.93 0.33
N ASN A 62 -7.11 4.54 1.48
CA ASN A 62 -7.72 5.80 1.88
C ASN A 62 -7.04 7.00 1.24
N GLN A 63 -5.72 6.93 1.09
CA GLN A 63 -4.93 8.04 0.58
C GLN A 63 -3.57 7.56 0.11
N ILE A 64 -3.06 8.15 -0.96
CA ILE A 64 -1.68 7.98 -1.40
C ILE A 64 -1.07 9.36 -1.57
N VAL A 65 0.06 9.60 -0.91
CA VAL A 65 0.76 10.90 -0.93
C VAL A 65 2.21 10.68 -1.35
N ALA A 66 2.63 11.40 -2.37
CA ALA A 66 4.03 11.42 -2.81
C ALA A 66 4.79 12.55 -2.12
N SER A 67 6.07 12.33 -1.85
CA SER A 67 6.96 13.31 -1.21
C SER A 67 7.33 14.48 -2.14
N CYS A 68 7.10 14.33 -3.43
CA CYS A 68 7.47 15.30 -4.47
C CYS A 68 6.35 15.40 -5.49
N GLY A 69 6.06 16.62 -5.99
CA GLY A 69 5.15 16.81 -7.13
C GLY A 69 5.66 16.16 -8.42
N CYS A 70 6.93 15.78 -8.46
CA CYS A 70 7.54 15.05 -9.57
C CYS A 70 7.14 13.56 -9.61
N THR A 71 6.49 13.06 -8.57
CA THR A 71 6.08 11.67 -8.42
C THR A 71 4.55 11.62 -8.36
N ILE A 72 3.93 10.97 -9.34
CA ILE A 72 2.48 10.99 -9.52
C ILE A 72 1.94 9.57 -9.38
N PRO A 73 1.30 9.25 -8.25
CA PRO A 73 0.66 7.95 -8.06
C PRO A 73 -0.75 7.94 -8.65
N SER A 74 -1.15 6.77 -9.14
CA SER A 74 -2.51 6.52 -9.62
C SER A 74 -2.94 5.13 -9.15
N TYR A 75 -4.17 5.00 -8.67
CA TYR A 75 -4.65 3.74 -8.10
C TYR A 75 -6.17 3.64 -8.20
N ASP A 76 -6.64 2.39 -8.13
CA ASP A 76 -8.07 2.09 -8.09
C ASP A 76 -8.59 2.29 -6.66
N LYS A 77 -9.68 3.05 -6.54
CA LYS A 77 -10.29 3.36 -5.24
C LYS A 77 -11.30 2.31 -4.78
N ARG A 78 -11.53 1.27 -5.59
CA ARG A 78 -12.47 0.21 -5.22
C ARG A 78 -11.89 -0.67 -4.12
N PRO A 79 -12.75 -1.21 -3.22
CA PRO A 79 -12.27 -2.18 -2.23
C PRO A 79 -11.68 -3.41 -2.90
N ILE A 80 -10.60 -3.92 -2.32
CA ILE A 80 -9.93 -5.13 -2.78
C ILE A 80 -10.33 -6.28 -1.85
N ALA A 81 -11.00 -7.27 -2.38
CA ALA A 81 -11.47 -8.41 -1.60
C ALA A 81 -10.30 -9.23 -1.04
N PRO A 82 -10.50 -9.98 0.07
CA PRO A 82 -9.47 -10.87 0.60
C PRO A 82 -8.95 -11.83 -0.47
N GLY A 83 -7.62 -11.95 -0.55
CA GLY A 83 -6.95 -12.80 -1.54
C GLY A 83 -6.78 -12.17 -2.91
N GLN A 84 -7.39 -11.02 -3.17
CA GLN A 84 -7.28 -10.35 -4.46
C GLN A 84 -6.09 -9.40 -4.50
N LYS A 85 -5.65 -9.10 -5.73
CA LYS A 85 -4.52 -8.22 -5.99
C LYS A 85 -5.01 -6.86 -6.50
N GLY A 86 -4.19 -5.86 -6.24
CA GLY A 86 -4.37 -4.53 -6.79
C GLY A 86 -3.04 -3.95 -7.21
N THR A 87 -3.10 -2.80 -7.88
CA THR A 87 -1.89 -2.13 -8.38
C THR A 87 -1.93 -0.65 -8.05
N ILE A 88 -0.74 -0.09 -7.89
CA ILE A 88 -0.51 1.35 -7.77
C ILE A 88 0.49 1.72 -8.87
N ASP A 89 0.06 2.54 -9.81
CA ASP A 89 0.92 3.03 -10.87
C ASP A 89 1.60 4.30 -10.40
N VAL A 90 2.90 4.42 -10.64
CA VAL A 90 3.69 5.57 -10.22
C VAL A 90 4.46 6.10 -11.42
N THR A 91 4.29 7.39 -11.68
CA THR A 91 5.02 8.10 -12.74
C THR A 91 6.01 9.05 -12.09
N TYR A 92 7.28 8.95 -12.49
CA TYR A 92 8.29 9.94 -12.15
C TYR A 92 8.49 10.87 -13.32
N ASN A 93 8.38 12.17 -13.09
CA ASN A 93 8.64 13.19 -14.10
C ASN A 93 9.83 14.05 -13.64
N GLY A 94 10.99 13.79 -14.23
CA GLY A 94 12.22 14.50 -13.93
C GLY A 94 12.42 15.78 -14.72
N THR A 95 11.41 16.23 -15.48
CA THR A 95 11.51 17.46 -16.27
C THR A 95 11.82 18.64 -15.36
N GLY A 96 12.88 19.38 -15.70
CA GLY A 96 13.30 20.55 -14.94
C GLY A 96 14.08 20.22 -13.66
N LYS A 97 14.31 18.95 -13.37
CA LYS A 97 15.13 18.54 -12.25
C LYS A 97 16.61 18.49 -12.64
N PHE A 98 17.48 18.69 -11.65
CA PHE A 98 18.92 18.58 -11.87
C PHE A 98 19.30 17.10 -12.04
N PRO A 99 20.26 16.81 -12.94
CA PRO A 99 20.82 15.46 -13.05
C PRO A 99 21.40 14.98 -11.72
N GLY A 100 21.33 13.69 -11.50
CA GLY A 100 21.86 13.05 -10.31
C GLY A 100 20.96 11.94 -9.79
N HIS A 101 21.36 11.38 -8.67
CA HIS A 101 20.58 10.34 -7.98
C HIS A 101 19.35 10.96 -7.33
N PHE A 102 18.22 10.27 -7.45
CA PHE A 102 17.01 10.64 -6.74
C PHE A 102 16.41 9.43 -6.02
N LYS A 103 15.72 9.69 -4.93
CA LYS A 103 14.90 8.70 -4.22
C LYS A 103 13.69 9.43 -3.65
N LYS A 104 12.51 8.99 -4.05
CA LYS A 104 11.24 9.60 -3.63
C LYS A 104 10.38 8.59 -2.92
N SER A 105 9.67 9.04 -1.90
CA SER A 105 8.77 8.19 -1.13
C SER A 105 7.31 8.43 -1.51
N ILE A 106 6.53 7.37 -1.40
CA ILE A 106 5.09 7.38 -1.63
C ILE A 106 4.46 6.71 -0.42
N THR A 107 3.63 7.44 0.31
CA THR A 107 2.97 6.94 1.51
C THR A 107 1.58 6.44 1.13
N VAL A 108 1.32 5.16 1.40
CA VAL A 108 0.04 4.50 1.14
C VAL A 108 -0.67 4.30 2.46
N ARG A 109 -1.87 4.89 2.60
CA ARG A 109 -2.71 4.75 3.78
C ARG A 109 -3.90 3.86 3.47
N THR A 110 -4.15 2.88 4.32
CA THR A 110 -5.25 1.93 4.15
C THR A 110 -6.02 1.74 5.44
N ASN A 111 -7.17 1.04 5.33
CA ASN A 111 -7.96 0.61 6.48
C ASN A 111 -7.43 -0.68 7.12
N GLY A 112 -6.28 -1.16 6.69
CA GLY A 112 -5.75 -2.45 7.13
C GLY A 112 -5.07 -2.41 8.48
N LYS A 113 -4.57 -3.59 8.88
CA LYS A 113 -3.86 -3.79 10.15
C LYS A 113 -2.68 -2.86 10.29
N ILE A 114 -1.94 -2.64 9.19
CA ILE A 114 -0.89 -1.62 9.10
C ILE A 114 -1.49 -0.46 8.32
N GLU A 115 -1.74 0.65 8.99
CA GLU A 115 -2.43 1.80 8.41
C GLU A 115 -1.61 2.48 7.31
N MET A 116 -0.28 2.48 7.43
CA MET A 116 0.60 3.22 6.54
C MET A 116 1.77 2.37 6.08
N THR A 117 2.01 2.37 4.76
CA THR A 117 3.17 1.73 4.15
C THR A 117 3.84 2.71 3.22
N ARG A 118 5.17 2.76 3.23
CA ARG A 118 5.94 3.60 2.32
C ARG A 118 6.53 2.78 1.18
N LEU A 119 6.34 3.28 -0.03
CA LEU A 119 6.99 2.79 -1.22
C LEU A 119 8.05 3.79 -1.64
N TYR A 120 9.03 3.33 -2.39
CA TYR A 120 10.13 4.17 -2.87
C TYR A 120 10.37 3.94 -4.34
N ILE A 121 10.66 5.02 -5.05
CA ILE A 121 11.24 4.98 -6.38
C ILE A 121 12.59 5.66 -6.33
N GLU A 122 13.54 5.15 -7.09
CA GLU A 122 14.87 5.73 -7.16
C GLU A 122 15.45 5.55 -8.55
N GLY A 123 16.52 6.27 -8.83
CA GLY A 123 17.21 6.19 -10.11
C GLY A 123 18.30 7.24 -10.20
N VAL A 124 18.98 7.25 -11.34
CA VAL A 124 20.00 8.25 -11.68
C VAL A 124 19.63 8.88 -13.00
N MET A 125 19.39 10.18 -13.00
CA MET A 125 19.18 10.93 -14.23
C MET A 125 20.49 11.60 -14.66
N THR A 126 20.94 11.31 -15.88
CA THR A 126 22.16 11.89 -16.41
C THR A 126 21.84 13.15 -17.21
N GLY A 127 22.76 14.13 -17.18
CA GLY A 127 22.71 15.31 -18.01
C GLY A 127 23.19 15.02 -19.43
N LYS A 128 22.99 16.01 -20.29
CA LYS A 128 23.51 15.99 -21.67
C LYS A 128 25.03 16.10 -21.72
#